data_8de256d5e7966f71116b40b4c2e4e164
#
_entry.id   8de256d5e7966f71116b40b4c2e4e164
#
_cell.length_a   1.000
_cell.length_b   1.000
_cell.length_c   1.000
_cell.angle_alpha   90.00
_cell.angle_beta   90.00
_cell.angle_gamma   90.00
#
_symmetry.space_group_name_H-M   'P 1'
#
loop_
_entity.id
_entity.type
_entity.pdbx_description
1 polymer ?
#
loop_
_entity_poly.entity_id
_entity_poly.type
_entity_poly.pdbx_seq_one_letter_code
_entity_poly.pdbx_strand_id
1 'polypeptide(L)'
;LFLIFLRLAWKFYNPSPSHKGLSFFHKISSKIIQVLMYIFLILIPIQGMLLTWVSGSDVILLGIIKLPRLIEEDFILHSQYMDVHYAMTITLFILFLIHLSASMLHIFYYKDKYNVWKSMKFMFKK
;
A
#
# COMPACT_ATOMS: atom_id res chain seq x y z
N LEU A 1 -4.45 -8.82 -0.36
CA LEU A 1 -4.69 -8.56 -1.78
C LEU A 1 -6.12 -8.12 -2.07
N PHE A 2 -7.15 -8.89 -1.70
CA PHE A 2 -8.56 -8.59 -2.01
C PHE A 2 -8.99 -7.17 -1.59
N LEU A 3 -8.71 -6.77 -0.33
CA LEU A 3 -9.04 -5.42 0.17
C LEU A 3 -8.31 -4.31 -0.59
N ILE A 4 -7.11 -4.58 -1.10
CA ILE A 4 -6.34 -3.62 -1.90
C ILE A 4 -7.01 -3.40 -3.25
N PHE A 5 -7.46 -4.47 -3.90
CA PHE A 5 -8.20 -4.37 -5.16
C PHE A 5 -9.53 -3.62 -4.99
N LEU A 6 -10.29 -3.89 -3.91
CA LEU A 6 -11.50 -3.14 -3.60
C LEU A 6 -11.21 -1.65 -3.39
N ARG A 7 -10.13 -1.32 -2.68
CA ARG A 7 -9.74 0.07 -2.46
C ARG A 7 -9.29 0.77 -3.75
N LEU A 8 -8.56 0.08 -4.62
CA LEU A 8 -8.18 0.60 -5.93
C LEU A 8 -9.41 0.84 -6.82
N ALA A 9 -10.31 -0.14 -6.90
CA ALA A 9 -11.57 0.01 -7.62
C ALA A 9 -12.36 1.22 -7.11
N TRP A 10 -12.54 1.34 -5.78
CA TRP A 10 -13.19 2.50 -5.16
C TRP A 10 -12.53 3.83 -5.55
N LYS A 11 -11.19 3.88 -5.58
CA LYS A 11 -10.44 5.06 -5.96
C LYS A 11 -10.65 5.47 -7.43
N PHE A 12 -10.81 4.51 -8.34
CA PHE A 12 -11.12 4.77 -9.74
C PHE A 12 -12.53 5.34 -9.93
N TYR A 13 -13.51 4.82 -9.17
CA TYR A 13 -14.90 5.32 -9.23
C TYR A 13 -15.08 6.65 -8.49
N ASN A 14 -14.26 6.93 -7.49
CA ASN A 14 -14.33 8.14 -6.66
C ASN A 14 -12.98 8.87 -6.66
N PRO A 15 -12.66 9.63 -7.71
CA PRO A 15 -11.43 10.40 -7.78
C PRO A 15 -11.36 11.42 -6.63
N SER A 16 -10.18 11.51 -6.00
CA SER A 16 -9.97 12.43 -4.90
C SER A 16 -10.18 13.88 -5.35
N PRO A 17 -10.88 14.72 -4.56
CA PRO A 17 -11.06 16.12 -4.87
C PRO A 17 -9.71 16.83 -4.97
N SER A 18 -9.59 17.77 -5.93
CA SER A 18 -8.36 18.53 -6.12
C SER A 18 -8.07 19.39 -4.89
N HIS A 19 -6.92 19.20 -4.27
CA HIS A 19 -6.45 20.02 -3.16
C HIS A 19 -6.03 21.41 -3.68
N LYS A 20 -6.98 22.33 -3.76
CA LYS A 20 -6.70 23.75 -4.09
C LYS A 20 -5.98 24.38 -2.91
N GLY A 21 -4.77 24.93 -3.16
CA GLY A 21 -4.01 25.68 -2.14
C GLY A 21 -2.73 25.01 -1.63
N LEU A 22 -2.49 23.72 -1.88
CA LEU A 22 -1.22 23.07 -1.55
C LEU A 22 -0.13 23.45 -2.56
N SER A 23 1.11 23.64 -2.05
CA SER A 23 2.29 23.80 -2.90
C SER A 23 2.45 22.61 -3.87
N PHE A 24 2.95 22.88 -5.06
CA PHE A 24 3.24 21.88 -6.09
C PHE A 24 4.08 20.71 -5.55
N PHE A 25 5.14 21.00 -4.78
CA PHE A 25 5.98 19.97 -4.16
C PHE A 25 5.20 19.07 -3.20
N HIS A 26 4.32 19.61 -2.35
CA HIS A 26 3.51 18.81 -1.43
C HIS A 26 2.54 17.88 -2.18
N LYS A 27 1.96 18.34 -3.28
CA LYS A 27 1.07 17.51 -4.10
C LYS A 27 1.82 16.34 -4.75
N ILE A 28 2.99 16.60 -5.32
CA ILE A 28 3.80 15.57 -5.97
C ILE A 28 4.32 14.58 -4.94
N SER A 29 4.94 15.03 -3.85
CA SER A 29 5.48 14.14 -2.82
C SER A 29 4.40 13.24 -2.21
N SER A 30 3.24 13.78 -1.90
CA SER A 30 2.10 13.00 -1.40
C SER A 30 1.63 11.96 -2.41
N LYS A 31 1.60 12.30 -3.70
CA LYS A 31 1.20 11.36 -4.76
C LYS A 31 2.23 10.25 -4.94
N ILE A 32 3.52 10.58 -4.92
CA ILE A 32 4.61 9.60 -5.04
C ILE A 32 4.55 8.59 -3.89
N ILE A 33 4.49 9.06 -2.63
CA ILE A 33 4.39 8.19 -1.46
C ILE A 33 3.18 7.27 -1.57
N GLN A 34 2.02 7.80 -1.97
CA GLN A 34 0.80 7.02 -2.13
C GLN A 34 0.93 5.95 -3.22
N VAL A 35 1.54 6.26 -4.37
CA VAL A 35 1.79 5.30 -5.45
C VAL A 35 2.76 4.22 -5.00
N LEU A 36 3.87 4.59 -4.34
CA LEU A 36 4.82 3.63 -3.79
C LEU A 36 4.16 2.67 -2.80
N MET A 37 3.33 3.18 -1.88
CA MET A 37 2.58 2.34 -0.95
C MET A 37 1.69 1.33 -1.69
N TYR A 38 0.98 1.72 -2.75
CA TYR A 38 0.17 0.77 -3.54
C TYR A 38 1.03 -0.29 -4.22
N ILE A 39 2.19 0.10 -4.77
CA ILE A 39 3.14 -0.84 -5.39
C ILE A 39 3.58 -1.89 -4.36
N PHE A 40 4.05 -1.47 -3.19
CA PHE A 40 4.49 -2.41 -2.15
C PHE A 40 3.35 -3.27 -1.60
N LEU A 41 2.14 -2.72 -1.42
CA LEU A 41 0.96 -3.47 -0.98
C LEU A 41 0.56 -4.59 -1.95
N ILE A 42 0.89 -4.45 -3.25
CA ILE A 42 0.67 -5.50 -4.25
C ILE A 42 1.85 -6.47 -4.30
N LEU A 43 3.08 -5.94 -4.32
CA LEU A 43 4.27 -6.76 -4.49
C LEU A 43 4.58 -7.65 -3.27
N ILE A 44 4.38 -7.16 -2.04
CA ILE A 44 4.69 -7.92 -0.82
C ILE A 44 3.89 -9.24 -0.74
N PRO A 45 2.57 -9.28 -0.96
CA PRO A 45 1.84 -10.54 -0.95
C PRO A 45 2.24 -11.50 -2.09
N ILE A 46 2.56 -10.97 -3.28
CA ILE A 46 3.03 -11.78 -4.40
C ILE A 46 4.38 -12.42 -4.05
N GLN A 47 5.29 -11.62 -3.55
CA GLN A 47 6.60 -12.09 -3.13
C GLN A 47 6.52 -13.06 -1.93
N GLY A 48 5.55 -12.85 -1.02
CA GLY A 48 5.27 -13.79 0.07
C GLY A 48 4.76 -15.15 -0.45
N MET A 49 3.99 -15.19 -1.54
CA MET A 49 3.60 -16.44 -2.19
C MET A 49 4.82 -17.16 -2.79
N LEU A 50 5.70 -16.42 -3.48
CA LEU A 50 6.94 -16.98 -4.02
C LEU A 50 7.82 -17.56 -2.90
N LEU A 51 7.97 -16.83 -1.79
CA LEU A 51 8.69 -17.28 -0.61
C LEU A 51 8.14 -18.60 -0.04
N THR A 52 6.81 -18.73 0.01
CA THR A 52 6.15 -19.95 0.48
C THR A 52 6.42 -21.14 -0.45
N TRP A 53 6.40 -20.97 -1.77
CA TRP A 53 6.72 -22.05 -2.70
C TRP A 53 8.17 -22.48 -2.59
N VAL A 54 9.10 -21.54 -2.52
CA VAL A 54 10.55 -21.84 -2.41
C VAL A 54 10.89 -22.53 -1.07
N SER A 55 10.10 -22.32 -0.01
CA SER A 55 10.23 -23.04 1.27
C SER A 55 9.71 -24.47 1.23
N GLY A 56 9.22 -24.95 0.08
CA GLY A 56 8.61 -26.28 -0.05
C GLY A 56 7.16 -26.36 0.43
N SER A 57 6.57 -25.26 0.86
CA SER A 57 5.21 -25.20 1.42
C SER A 57 4.16 -24.87 0.34
N ASP A 58 2.92 -25.31 0.57
CA ASP A 58 1.80 -25.00 -0.32
C ASP A 58 1.18 -23.65 0.04
N VAL A 59 0.82 -22.88 -0.98
CA VAL A 59 0.08 -21.63 -0.80
C VAL A 59 -1.41 -21.93 -0.79
N ILE A 60 -2.08 -21.57 0.31
CA ILE A 60 -3.53 -21.72 0.46
C ILE A 60 -4.16 -20.33 0.53
N LEU A 61 -4.89 -19.94 -0.52
CA LEU A 61 -5.62 -18.68 -0.54
C LEU A 61 -6.92 -18.79 0.25
N LEU A 62 -7.16 -17.82 1.15
CA LEU A 62 -8.37 -17.73 1.98
C LEU A 62 -8.67 -19.01 2.81
N GLY A 63 -7.67 -19.87 3.03
CA GLY A 63 -7.85 -21.13 3.74
C GLY A 63 -8.58 -22.24 2.95
N ILE A 64 -8.90 -22.00 1.68
CA ILE A 64 -9.75 -22.90 0.88
C ILE A 64 -9.11 -23.30 -0.44
N ILE A 65 -8.46 -22.36 -1.14
CA ILE A 65 -7.95 -22.59 -2.50
C ILE A 65 -6.46 -22.88 -2.43
N LYS A 66 -6.09 -24.14 -2.70
CA LYS A 66 -4.69 -24.56 -2.83
C LYS A 66 -4.18 -24.15 -4.21
N LEU A 67 -3.15 -23.31 -4.24
CA LEU A 67 -2.47 -22.95 -5.49
C LEU A 67 -1.43 -24.00 -5.84
N PRO A 68 -1.32 -24.38 -7.12
CA PRO A 68 -0.27 -25.29 -7.56
C PRO A 68 1.10 -24.66 -7.31
N ARG A 69 2.07 -25.47 -6.91
CA ARG A 69 3.45 -25.05 -6.73
C ARG A 69 4.07 -24.76 -8.10
N LEU A 70 4.57 -23.52 -8.27
CA LEU A 70 5.18 -23.08 -9.53
C LEU A 70 6.71 -23.10 -9.47
N ILE A 71 7.30 -23.20 -8.28
CA ILE A 71 8.74 -23.16 -8.04
C ILE A 71 9.09 -24.33 -7.12
N GLU A 72 10.18 -25.03 -7.44
CA GLU A 72 10.73 -26.08 -6.60
C GLU A 72 11.40 -25.49 -5.34
N GLU A 73 11.55 -26.34 -4.32
CA GLU A 73 12.19 -25.97 -3.07
C GLU A 73 13.68 -25.65 -3.29
N ASP A 74 14.12 -24.50 -2.82
CA ASP A 74 15.51 -24.03 -2.88
C ASP A 74 15.84 -23.18 -1.66
N PHE A 75 16.70 -23.69 -0.79
CA PHE A 75 17.10 -23.03 0.46
C PHE A 75 17.89 -21.73 0.24
N ILE A 76 18.69 -21.64 -0.82
CA ILE A 76 19.48 -20.44 -1.14
C ILE A 76 18.54 -19.34 -1.61
N LEU A 77 17.65 -19.67 -2.51
CA LEU A 77 16.65 -18.75 -3.05
C LEU A 77 15.65 -18.33 -1.95
N HIS A 78 15.29 -19.24 -1.05
CA HIS A 78 14.44 -18.94 0.12
C HIS A 78 15.06 -17.86 1.00
N SER A 79 16.36 -17.96 1.33
CA SER A 79 17.06 -16.94 2.13
C SER A 79 17.03 -15.57 1.45
N GLN A 80 17.32 -15.53 0.15
CA GLN A 80 17.29 -14.27 -0.62
C GLN A 80 15.89 -13.65 -0.66
N TYR A 81 14.85 -14.45 -0.88
CA TYR A 81 13.46 -13.96 -0.87
C TYR A 81 13.02 -13.48 0.52
N MET A 82 13.51 -14.11 1.60
CA MET A 82 13.25 -13.67 2.96
C MET A 82 13.81 -12.27 3.20
N ASP A 83 15.07 -12.03 2.82
CA ASP A 83 15.72 -10.72 2.97
C ASP A 83 14.99 -9.62 2.18
N VAL A 84 14.61 -9.93 0.94
CA VAL A 84 13.82 -9.01 0.09
C VAL A 84 12.45 -8.73 0.71
N HIS A 85 11.75 -9.75 1.19
CA HIS A 85 10.44 -9.60 1.85
C HIS A 85 10.53 -8.70 3.08
N TYR A 86 11.54 -8.92 3.90
CA TYR A 86 11.80 -8.12 5.09
C TYR A 86 12.08 -6.65 4.72
N ALA A 87 12.99 -6.42 3.76
CA ALA A 87 13.31 -5.07 3.29
C ALA A 87 12.09 -4.34 2.73
N MET A 88 11.28 -5.00 1.91
CA MET A 88 10.05 -4.44 1.35
C MET A 88 9.02 -4.10 2.42
N THR A 89 8.86 -4.97 3.42
CA THR A 89 7.92 -4.77 4.54
C THR A 89 8.33 -3.58 5.41
N ILE A 90 9.62 -3.46 5.75
CA ILE A 90 10.14 -2.30 6.49
C ILE A 90 9.96 -1.01 5.66
N THR A 91 10.28 -1.05 4.38
CA THR A 91 10.11 0.11 3.49
C THR A 91 8.63 0.57 3.46
N LEU A 92 7.69 -0.36 3.31
CA LEU A 92 6.26 -0.04 3.37
C LEU A 92 5.87 0.57 4.71
N PHE A 93 6.38 0.05 5.82
CA PHE A 93 6.10 0.58 7.15
C PHE A 93 6.62 2.02 7.32
N ILE A 94 7.83 2.30 6.85
CA ILE A 94 8.40 3.67 6.85
C ILE A 94 7.54 4.62 6.00
N LEU A 95 7.17 4.21 4.78
CA LEU A 95 6.30 4.99 3.91
C LEU A 95 4.93 5.28 4.56
N PHE A 96 4.37 4.29 5.24
CA PHE A 96 3.13 4.44 6.00
C PHE A 96 3.28 5.48 7.12
N LEU A 97 4.36 5.43 7.91
CA LEU A 97 4.61 6.41 8.98
C LEU A 97 4.77 7.82 8.42
N ILE A 98 5.50 7.99 7.32
CA ILE A 98 5.65 9.29 6.65
C ILE A 98 4.29 9.79 6.17
N HIS A 99 3.49 8.93 5.53
CA HIS A 99 2.16 9.28 5.04
C HIS A 99 1.21 9.67 6.17
N LEU A 100 1.21 8.90 7.26
CA LEU A 100 0.40 9.16 8.45
C LEU A 100 0.79 10.49 9.11
N SER A 101 2.09 10.74 9.30
CA SER A 101 2.60 11.98 9.89
C SER A 101 2.23 13.20 9.06
N ALA A 102 2.41 13.12 7.73
CA ALA A 102 2.01 14.18 6.82
C ALA A 102 0.49 14.44 6.86
N SER A 103 -0.32 13.37 6.92
CA SER A 103 -1.77 13.48 7.04
C SER A 103 -2.19 14.15 8.36
N MET A 104 -1.56 13.79 9.47
CA MET A 104 -1.81 14.40 10.78
C MET A 104 -1.42 15.89 10.81
N LEU A 105 -0.26 16.24 10.24
CA LEU A 105 0.14 17.65 10.12
C LEU A 105 -0.89 18.45 9.31
N HIS A 106 -1.43 17.89 8.24
CA HIS A 106 -2.49 18.56 7.47
C HIS A 106 -3.78 18.73 8.28
N ILE A 107 -4.17 17.77 9.10
CA ILE A 107 -5.38 17.85 9.93
C ILE A 107 -5.22 18.86 11.06
N PHE A 108 -4.09 18.85 11.77
CA PHE A 108 -3.91 19.64 12.99
C PHE A 108 -3.36 21.03 12.73
N TYR A 109 -2.43 21.18 11.80
CA TYR A 109 -1.70 22.44 11.58
C TYR A 109 -2.28 23.30 10.45
N TYR A 110 -2.79 22.66 9.36
CA TYR A 110 -3.31 23.37 8.18
C TYR A 110 -4.84 23.35 8.08
N LYS A 111 -5.56 22.99 9.15
CA LYS A 111 -7.00 22.80 9.21
C LYS A 111 -7.80 23.95 8.60
N ASP A 112 -7.42 25.19 8.88
CA ASP A 112 -8.15 26.38 8.44
C ASP A 112 -7.65 26.95 7.10
N LYS A 113 -6.38 26.69 6.74
CA LYS A 113 -5.74 27.31 5.59
C LYS A 113 -6.09 26.64 4.25
N TYR A 114 -6.41 25.33 4.24
CA TYR A 114 -6.57 24.57 3.00
C TYR A 114 -7.90 23.85 2.82
N ASN A 115 -8.86 24.02 3.72
CA ASN A 115 -10.20 23.41 3.66
C ASN A 115 -10.19 21.86 3.41
N VAL A 116 -9.09 21.19 3.78
CA VAL A 116 -8.89 19.73 3.59
C VAL A 116 -9.99 18.96 4.33
N TRP A 117 -10.42 19.48 5.49
CA TRP A 117 -11.48 18.88 6.29
C TRP A 117 -12.85 18.92 5.59
N LYS A 118 -13.16 19.97 4.83
CA LYS A 118 -14.39 20.02 4.03
C LYS A 118 -14.39 19.00 2.89
N SER A 119 -13.23 18.75 2.29
CA SER A 119 -13.08 17.74 1.25
C SER A 119 -13.29 16.31 1.77
N MET A 120 -12.85 16.02 3.01
CA MET A 120 -13.09 14.72 3.63
C MET A 120 -14.55 14.54 4.05
N LYS A 121 -15.21 15.57 4.60
CA LYS A 121 -16.65 15.51 4.93
C LYS A 121 -17.53 15.27 3.70
N PHE A 122 -17.14 15.73 2.52
CA PHE A 122 -17.89 15.52 1.29
C PHE A 122 -17.93 14.03 0.87
N MET A 123 -16.88 13.26 1.19
CA MET A 123 -16.85 11.82 0.90
C MET A 123 -17.81 10.99 1.77
N PHE A 124 -18.23 11.50 2.93
CA PHE A 124 -19.14 10.80 3.86
C PHE A 124 -20.59 11.29 3.75
N LYS A 125 -20.90 12.21 2.84
CA LYS A 125 -22.20 12.84 2.69
C LYS A 125 -22.90 12.45 1.37
N LYS A 126 -22.89 11.14 1.08
CA LYS A 126 -23.77 10.56 0.06
C LYS A 126 -24.60 9.45 0.70
#